data_f274fe25e64f14993f54453d4e9bc05e
#
_entry.id   f274fe25e64f14993f54453d4e9bc05e
#
_cell.length_a   1.000
_cell.length_b   1.000
_cell.length_c   1.000
_cell.angle_alpha   90.00
_cell.angle_beta   90.00
_cell.angle_gamma   90.00
#
_symmetry.space_group_name_H-M   'P 1'
#
loop_
_entity.id
_entity.type
_entity.pdbx_description
1 polymer ?
#
loop_
_entity_poly.entity_id
_entity_poly.type
_entity_poly.pdbx_seq_one_letter_code
_entity_poly.pdbx_strand_id
1 'polypeptide(L)'
;MKIGASTLAGLKDKLEDSFEFIESLGLEYAEFLHQHPNEFVDKNIFENYNLKYSIHAPFMDVNIASLQKSSRLNSIEQIKSSIDLANKIDAEAVVVHPGLITFLGRNFEDEVYKLANDSIKEIGEYGEDLGVLITIENMPAFESMIYQNINDLNELLVSLDMSMTLDIGHANHAGYGPDEMYFDSIKHIHAHDNNGDDDSHLPLGEGNIDLKHIINTLEANNYDGIYIIEVNDNDSIKKSYEYMKNNF
;
A
#
# COMPACT_ATOMS: atom_id res chain seq x y z
N MET A 1 -1.76 -14.33 -12.55
CA MET A 1 -1.70 -13.02 -11.85
C MET A 1 -2.72 -13.03 -10.72
N LYS A 2 -2.34 -12.61 -9.51
CA LYS A 2 -3.24 -12.45 -8.35
C LYS A 2 -3.74 -11.00 -8.36
N ILE A 3 -5.06 -10.80 -8.48
CA ILE A 3 -5.64 -9.46 -8.57
C ILE A 3 -6.64 -9.26 -7.45
N GLY A 4 -6.56 -8.12 -6.79
CA GLY A 4 -7.47 -7.67 -5.74
C GLY A 4 -7.90 -6.22 -5.92
N ALA A 5 -8.70 -5.72 -4.98
CA ALA A 5 -9.08 -4.32 -4.91
C ALA A 5 -9.05 -3.81 -3.48
N SER A 6 -8.74 -2.53 -3.32
CA SER A 6 -8.75 -1.84 -2.03
C SER A 6 -10.17 -1.44 -1.62
N THR A 7 -10.48 -1.58 -0.33
CA THR A 7 -11.71 -1.04 0.26
C THR A 7 -11.71 0.49 0.36
N LEU A 8 -10.65 1.15 -0.07
CA LEU A 8 -10.59 2.61 -0.20
C LEU A 8 -11.75 3.15 -1.05
N ALA A 9 -12.08 2.49 -2.16
CA ALA A 9 -13.16 2.87 -3.06
C ALA A 9 -14.54 2.95 -2.38
N GLY A 10 -14.77 2.12 -1.37
CA GLY A 10 -16.00 2.06 -0.58
C GLY A 10 -15.85 2.57 0.85
N LEU A 11 -14.86 3.42 1.14
CA LEU A 11 -14.54 3.85 2.51
C LEU A 11 -15.73 4.49 3.26
N LYS A 12 -16.68 5.09 2.53
CA LYS A 12 -17.89 5.71 3.11
C LYS A 12 -19.07 4.74 3.25
N ASP A 13 -18.96 3.57 2.67
CA ASP A 13 -19.99 2.53 2.70
C ASP A 13 -19.75 1.58 3.89
N LYS A 14 -20.60 0.59 4.06
CA LYS A 14 -20.33 -0.49 5.01
C LYS A 14 -19.23 -1.40 4.44
N LEU A 15 -18.38 -1.90 5.31
CA LEU A 15 -17.30 -2.80 4.91
C LEU A 15 -17.84 -4.06 4.21
N GLU A 16 -18.98 -4.57 4.67
CA GLU A 16 -19.68 -5.71 4.06
C GLU A 16 -20.01 -5.44 2.59
N ASP A 17 -20.52 -4.24 2.28
CA ASP A 17 -20.90 -3.86 0.90
C ASP A 17 -19.65 -3.84 -0.01
N SER A 18 -18.50 -3.41 0.51
CA SER A 18 -17.22 -3.42 -0.22
C SER A 18 -16.74 -4.85 -0.50
N PHE A 19 -16.77 -5.74 0.49
CA PHE A 19 -16.37 -7.13 0.28
C PHE A 19 -17.32 -7.88 -0.66
N GLU A 20 -18.64 -7.70 -0.51
CA GLU A 20 -19.64 -8.26 -1.43
C GLU A 20 -19.40 -7.78 -2.87
N PHE A 21 -19.10 -6.50 -3.04
CA PHE A 21 -18.81 -5.93 -4.37
C PHE A 21 -17.55 -6.56 -4.98
N ILE A 22 -16.44 -6.61 -4.24
CA ILE A 22 -15.17 -7.19 -4.71
C ILE A 22 -15.35 -8.66 -5.08
N GLU A 23 -16.00 -9.46 -4.22
CA GLU A 23 -16.28 -10.86 -4.48
C GLU A 23 -17.20 -11.04 -5.71
N SER A 24 -18.22 -10.18 -5.87
CA SER A 24 -19.16 -10.24 -7.00
C SER A 24 -18.51 -10.01 -8.36
N LEU A 25 -17.39 -9.29 -8.41
CA LEU A 25 -16.59 -9.11 -9.62
C LEU A 25 -15.77 -10.36 -9.99
N GLY A 26 -15.63 -11.33 -9.06
CA GLY A 26 -14.79 -12.51 -9.21
C GLY A 26 -13.32 -12.25 -8.87
N LEU A 27 -13.02 -11.18 -8.13
CA LEU A 27 -11.71 -10.95 -7.55
C LEU A 27 -11.46 -11.92 -6.39
N GLU A 28 -10.21 -12.37 -6.24
CA GLU A 28 -9.82 -13.33 -5.21
C GLU A 28 -9.23 -12.65 -3.97
N TYR A 29 -8.82 -11.38 -4.09
CA TYR A 29 -8.15 -10.63 -3.03
C TYR A 29 -8.87 -9.32 -2.74
N ALA A 30 -8.89 -8.93 -1.47
CA ALA A 30 -9.32 -7.61 -1.03
C ALA A 30 -8.28 -7.01 -0.10
N GLU A 31 -7.92 -5.75 -0.31
CA GLU A 31 -7.14 -5.02 0.66
C GLU A 31 -8.03 -4.23 1.59
N PHE A 32 -7.95 -4.59 2.86
CA PHE A 32 -8.71 -3.96 3.92
C PHE A 32 -7.99 -2.73 4.47
N LEU A 33 -8.62 -1.56 4.35
CA LEU A 33 -8.10 -0.32 4.93
C LEU A 33 -8.47 -0.24 6.42
N HIS A 34 -7.50 -0.55 7.30
CA HIS A 34 -7.67 -0.66 8.75
C HIS A 34 -7.56 0.71 9.44
N GLN A 35 -8.46 1.61 9.16
CA GLN A 35 -8.57 2.92 9.81
C GLN A 35 -10.03 3.35 9.91
N HIS A 36 -10.31 4.51 10.51
CA HIS A 36 -11.67 5.04 10.54
C HIS A 36 -12.34 4.99 9.16
N PRO A 37 -13.59 4.49 9.04
CA PRO A 37 -14.50 4.09 10.12
C PRO A 37 -14.32 2.64 10.64
N ASN A 38 -13.37 1.87 10.10
CA ASN A 38 -13.21 0.43 10.31
C ASN A 38 -12.07 0.08 11.30
N GLU A 39 -11.64 0.99 12.16
CA GLU A 39 -10.55 0.79 13.12
C GLU A 39 -10.84 -0.29 14.19
N PHE A 40 -12.10 -0.62 14.42
CA PHE A 40 -12.56 -1.62 15.40
C PHE A 40 -13.38 -2.72 14.71
N VAL A 41 -12.83 -3.32 13.67
CA VAL A 41 -13.50 -4.38 12.90
C VAL A 41 -13.59 -5.68 13.70
N ASP A 42 -14.74 -6.36 13.65
CA ASP A 42 -14.84 -7.74 14.11
C ASP A 42 -14.19 -8.69 13.09
N LYS A 43 -13.15 -9.42 13.52
CA LYS A 43 -12.43 -10.34 12.64
C LYS A 43 -13.32 -11.40 11.98
N ASN A 44 -14.47 -11.72 12.57
CA ASN A 44 -15.38 -12.72 11.99
C ASN A 44 -16.01 -12.29 10.66
N ILE A 45 -15.97 -10.99 10.34
CA ILE A 45 -16.45 -10.48 9.05
C ILE A 45 -15.66 -11.10 7.88
N PHE A 46 -14.35 -11.29 8.06
CA PHE A 46 -13.45 -11.83 7.03
C PHE A 46 -13.75 -13.29 6.68
N GLU A 47 -14.40 -14.04 7.57
CA GLU A 47 -14.78 -15.44 7.36
C GLU A 47 -16.05 -15.59 6.48
N ASN A 48 -16.78 -14.49 6.22
CA ASN A 48 -18.06 -14.53 5.51
C ASN A 48 -17.91 -14.52 3.99
N TYR A 49 -16.71 -14.27 3.47
CA TYR A 49 -16.43 -14.10 2.04
C TYR A 49 -15.35 -15.08 1.58
N ASN A 50 -15.43 -15.48 0.32
CA ASN A 50 -14.39 -16.30 -0.31
C ASN A 50 -13.27 -15.41 -0.87
N LEU A 51 -12.71 -14.58 0.01
CA LEU A 51 -11.63 -13.64 -0.31
C LEU A 51 -10.39 -13.96 0.53
N LYS A 52 -9.23 -13.69 -0.01
CA LYS A 52 -7.98 -13.56 0.73
C LYS A 52 -7.69 -12.08 0.96
N TYR A 53 -6.96 -11.77 2.00
CA TYR A 53 -6.83 -10.38 2.43
C TYR A 53 -5.37 -9.92 2.49
N SER A 54 -5.13 -8.68 2.11
CA SER A 54 -4.05 -7.84 2.61
C SER A 54 -4.64 -6.73 3.50
N ILE A 55 -3.82 -6.12 4.33
CA ILE A 55 -4.24 -5.01 5.18
C ILE A 55 -3.43 -3.78 4.83
N HIS A 56 -4.10 -2.69 4.50
CA HIS A 56 -3.47 -1.38 4.51
C HIS A 56 -3.54 -0.82 5.93
N ALA A 57 -2.39 -0.62 6.57
CA ALA A 57 -2.32 -0.02 7.91
C ALA A 57 -2.83 1.42 7.90
N PRO A 58 -3.27 1.98 9.04
CA PRO A 58 -3.78 3.33 9.08
C PRO A 58 -2.70 4.36 8.74
N PHE A 59 -3.07 5.35 7.93
CA PHE A 59 -2.22 6.47 7.55
C PHE A 59 -2.83 7.83 7.89
N MET A 60 -4.16 7.91 8.07
CA MET A 60 -4.82 9.15 8.52
C MET A 60 -4.44 9.42 9.97
N ASP A 61 -3.90 10.63 10.23
CA ASP A 61 -3.44 11.06 11.55
C ASP A 61 -2.33 10.17 12.17
N VAL A 62 -1.74 9.26 11.39
CA VAL A 62 -0.64 8.37 11.79
C VAL A 62 0.65 8.83 11.15
N ASN A 63 1.71 8.97 11.94
CA ASN A 63 3.03 9.36 11.44
C ASN A 63 4.17 8.71 12.24
N ILE A 64 4.71 7.63 11.70
CA ILE A 64 5.84 6.90 12.29
C ILE A 64 7.17 7.64 12.21
N ALA A 65 7.24 8.74 11.44
CA ALA A 65 8.39 9.64 11.32
C ALA A 65 8.29 10.86 12.26
N SER A 66 7.23 10.94 13.10
CA SER A 66 6.98 12.11 13.94
C SER A 66 8.13 12.42 14.89
N LEU A 67 8.58 13.67 14.89
CA LEU A 67 9.56 14.21 15.87
C LEU A 67 9.01 14.16 17.30
N GLN A 68 7.68 14.21 17.46
CA GLN A 68 7.03 14.08 18.76
C GLN A 68 6.98 12.61 19.16
N LYS A 69 7.82 12.22 20.15
CA LYS A 69 7.95 10.83 20.56
C LYS A 69 6.62 10.15 20.92
N SER A 70 5.72 10.83 21.61
CA SER A 70 4.43 10.25 22.00
C SER A 70 3.54 9.98 20.79
N SER A 71 3.51 10.89 19.79
CA SER A 71 2.77 10.72 18.54
C SER A 71 3.35 9.55 17.74
N ARG A 72 4.67 9.50 17.59
CA ARG A 72 5.34 8.41 16.88
C ARG A 72 5.07 7.05 17.52
N LEU A 73 5.21 6.93 18.83
CA LEU A 73 4.95 5.66 19.53
C LEU A 73 3.49 5.23 19.39
N ASN A 74 2.53 6.16 19.49
CA ASN A 74 1.12 5.85 19.26
C ASN A 74 0.87 5.39 17.81
N SER A 75 1.54 6.01 16.84
CA SER A 75 1.45 5.62 15.44
C SER A 75 1.96 4.18 15.22
N ILE A 76 3.11 3.83 15.80
CA ILE A 76 3.67 2.48 15.75
C ILE A 76 2.70 1.45 16.36
N GLU A 77 2.10 1.75 17.51
CA GLU A 77 1.11 0.86 18.16
C GLU A 77 -0.13 0.64 17.30
N GLN A 78 -0.62 1.66 16.59
CA GLN A 78 -1.74 1.50 15.64
C GLN A 78 -1.37 0.57 14.48
N ILE A 79 -0.15 0.69 13.94
CA ILE A 79 0.33 -0.21 12.88
C ILE A 79 0.49 -1.63 13.42
N LYS A 80 1.04 -1.82 14.64
CA LYS A 80 1.13 -3.14 15.28
C LYS A 80 -0.25 -3.77 15.48
N SER A 81 -1.30 -2.97 15.74
CA SER A 81 -2.67 -3.49 15.79
C SER A 81 -3.14 -4.04 14.44
N SER A 82 -2.72 -3.45 13.32
CA SER A 82 -2.97 -3.99 11.97
C SER A 82 -2.24 -5.30 11.74
N ILE A 83 -0.99 -5.41 12.22
CA ILE A 83 -0.19 -6.64 12.12
C ILE A 83 -0.82 -7.76 12.96
N ASP A 84 -1.32 -7.43 14.18
CA ASP A 84 -2.06 -8.38 15.02
C ASP A 84 -3.34 -8.89 14.35
N LEU A 85 -4.05 -8.00 13.64
CA LEU A 85 -5.23 -8.39 12.87
C LEU A 85 -4.81 -9.28 11.69
N ALA A 86 -3.78 -8.91 10.95
CA ALA A 86 -3.25 -9.70 9.83
C ALA A 86 -2.90 -11.12 10.25
N ASN A 87 -2.19 -11.28 11.36
CA ASN A 87 -1.88 -12.60 11.91
C ASN A 87 -3.15 -13.41 12.28
N LYS A 88 -4.20 -12.74 12.78
CA LYS A 88 -5.46 -13.41 13.18
C LYS A 88 -6.31 -13.88 12.01
N ILE A 89 -6.22 -13.22 10.86
CA ILE A 89 -7.02 -13.53 9.65
C ILE A 89 -6.20 -14.18 8.55
N ASP A 90 -4.93 -14.50 8.82
CA ASP A 90 -3.98 -15.06 7.83
C ASP A 90 -3.85 -14.19 6.59
N ALA A 91 -3.67 -12.87 6.80
CA ALA A 91 -3.53 -11.92 5.71
C ALA A 91 -2.17 -12.08 5.01
N GLU A 92 -2.17 -11.90 3.69
CA GLU A 92 -0.99 -12.08 2.83
C GLU A 92 0.11 -11.02 3.06
N ALA A 93 -0.28 -9.80 3.43
CA ALA A 93 0.65 -8.69 3.71
C ALA A 93 -0.01 -7.58 4.55
N VAL A 94 0.82 -6.76 5.17
CA VAL A 94 0.44 -5.44 5.73
C VAL A 94 1.23 -4.35 5.04
N VAL A 95 0.53 -3.44 4.39
CA VAL A 95 1.10 -2.25 3.74
C VAL A 95 1.21 -1.12 4.75
N VAL A 96 2.37 -0.46 4.79
CA VAL A 96 2.67 0.60 5.75
C VAL A 96 3.28 1.80 5.03
N HIS A 97 2.72 2.99 5.26
CA HIS A 97 3.35 4.25 4.83
C HIS A 97 4.59 4.58 5.68
N PRO A 98 5.67 5.07 5.08
CA PRO A 98 6.93 5.37 5.78
C PRO A 98 6.83 6.56 6.74
N GLY A 99 5.71 7.29 6.71
CA GLY A 99 5.47 8.50 7.47
C GLY A 99 5.59 9.77 6.63
N LEU A 100 5.51 10.90 7.28
CA LEU A 100 5.52 12.21 6.63
C LEU A 100 6.38 13.23 7.39
N ILE A 101 6.85 14.24 6.65
CA ILE A 101 7.55 15.39 7.18
C ILE A 101 6.58 16.56 7.38
N THR A 102 6.45 17.04 8.62
CA THR A 102 5.61 18.20 8.91
C THR A 102 6.25 19.50 8.47
N PHE A 103 5.48 20.60 8.34
CA PHE A 103 5.99 21.90 7.91
C PHE A 103 7.21 22.36 8.72
N LEU A 104 7.19 22.25 10.04
CA LEU A 104 8.35 22.60 10.87
C LEU A 104 9.40 21.48 10.90
N GLY A 105 8.99 20.25 10.63
CA GLY A 105 9.90 19.07 10.55
C GLY A 105 10.95 19.20 9.47
N ARG A 106 10.70 19.97 8.42
CA ARG A 106 11.67 20.24 7.34
C ARG A 106 12.97 20.86 7.82
N ASN A 107 12.96 21.52 8.97
CA ASN A 107 14.20 22.01 9.60
C ASN A 107 15.03 20.91 10.25
N PHE A 108 14.51 19.67 10.32
CA PHE A 108 15.08 18.50 10.99
C PHE A 108 14.96 17.26 10.10
N GLU A 109 15.13 17.42 8.80
CA GLU A 109 14.87 16.37 7.80
C GLU A 109 15.65 15.09 8.08
N ASP A 110 16.96 15.19 8.35
CA ASP A 110 17.81 14.04 8.69
C ASP A 110 17.29 13.28 9.91
N GLU A 111 16.76 14.00 10.92
CA GLU A 111 16.18 13.38 12.11
C GLU A 111 14.84 12.70 11.79
N VAL A 112 14.01 13.30 10.94
CA VAL A 112 12.73 12.69 10.48
C VAL A 112 13.00 11.38 9.76
N TYR A 113 13.93 11.35 8.78
CA TYR A 113 14.30 10.12 8.08
C TYR A 113 14.89 9.07 9.03
N LYS A 114 15.77 9.49 9.96
CA LYS A 114 16.30 8.57 10.94
C LYS A 114 15.20 7.93 11.80
N LEU A 115 14.25 8.72 12.29
CA LEU A 115 13.14 8.23 13.10
C LEU A 115 12.17 7.35 12.30
N ALA A 116 11.94 7.65 11.02
CA ALA A 116 11.21 6.80 10.11
C ALA A 116 11.87 5.42 9.98
N ASN A 117 13.20 5.40 9.71
CA ASN A 117 13.97 4.17 9.55
C ASN A 117 13.97 3.32 10.81
N ASP A 118 14.17 3.96 11.98
CA ASP A 118 14.11 3.28 13.29
C ASP A 118 12.71 2.65 13.52
N SER A 119 11.64 3.37 13.14
CA SER A 119 10.25 2.90 13.28
C SER A 119 9.92 1.78 12.27
N ILE A 120 10.34 1.91 11.01
CA ILE A 120 10.19 0.89 9.97
C ILE A 120 10.83 -0.42 10.42
N LYS A 121 12.07 -0.34 10.93
CA LYS A 121 12.78 -1.49 11.47
C LYS A 121 12.00 -2.15 12.62
N GLU A 122 11.53 -1.37 13.60
CA GLU A 122 10.73 -1.89 14.74
C GLU A 122 9.45 -2.59 14.28
N ILE A 123 8.77 -2.03 13.28
CA ILE A 123 7.55 -2.59 12.68
C ILE A 123 7.86 -3.88 11.92
N GLY A 124 8.96 -3.90 11.15
CA GLY A 124 9.41 -5.07 10.42
C GLY A 124 9.75 -6.23 11.35
N GLU A 125 10.53 -5.98 12.40
CA GLU A 125 10.87 -6.98 13.43
C GLU A 125 9.61 -7.53 14.12
N TYR A 126 8.62 -6.69 14.40
CA TYR A 126 7.36 -7.13 14.99
C TYR A 126 6.54 -8.02 14.03
N GLY A 127 6.52 -7.68 12.74
CA GLY A 127 5.88 -8.51 11.71
C GLY A 127 6.57 -9.86 11.54
N GLU A 128 7.91 -9.89 11.50
CA GLU A 128 8.71 -11.11 11.42
C GLU A 128 8.43 -12.06 12.58
N ASP A 129 8.39 -11.54 13.82
CA ASP A 129 8.08 -12.33 15.02
C ASP A 129 6.69 -13.02 14.96
N LEU A 130 5.74 -12.44 14.22
CA LEU A 130 4.40 -12.97 14.02
C LEU A 130 4.23 -13.75 12.69
N GLY A 131 5.26 -13.79 11.83
CA GLY A 131 5.20 -14.42 10.52
C GLY A 131 4.32 -13.64 9.52
N VAL A 132 4.16 -12.33 9.69
CA VAL A 132 3.37 -11.44 8.83
C VAL A 132 4.30 -10.67 7.91
N LEU A 133 4.05 -10.72 6.59
CA LEU A 133 4.78 -9.93 5.61
C LEU A 133 4.45 -8.44 5.77
N ILE A 134 5.47 -7.63 6.08
CA ILE A 134 5.35 -6.17 6.10
C ILE A 134 5.96 -5.60 4.83
N THR A 135 5.24 -4.72 4.17
CA THR A 135 5.72 -3.99 3.00
C THR A 135 5.61 -2.50 3.21
N ILE A 136 6.65 -1.76 2.85
CA ILE A 136 6.67 -0.29 2.94
C ILE A 136 6.40 0.28 1.57
N GLU A 137 5.48 1.23 1.51
CA GLU A 137 5.01 1.83 0.28
C GLU A 137 5.83 3.06 -0.11
N ASN A 138 6.14 3.22 -1.42
CA ASN A 138 6.68 4.45 -1.95
C ASN A 138 5.59 5.52 -2.06
N MET A 139 5.94 6.76 -1.75
CA MET A 139 4.97 7.84 -1.61
C MET A 139 4.92 8.75 -2.85
N PRO A 140 3.76 9.42 -3.09
CA PRO A 140 3.61 10.36 -4.18
C PRO A 140 4.45 11.63 -3.95
N ALA A 141 4.70 12.40 -5.03
CA ALA A 141 5.58 13.57 -5.02
C ALA A 141 4.95 14.82 -4.34
N PHE A 142 4.32 14.64 -3.19
CA PHE A 142 3.86 15.75 -2.35
C PHE A 142 4.93 16.18 -1.36
N GLU A 143 5.07 17.49 -1.16
CA GLU A 143 6.13 18.09 -0.35
C GLU A 143 6.25 17.56 1.10
N SER A 144 5.15 17.01 1.65
CA SER A 144 5.14 16.43 2.99
C SER A 144 5.48 14.95 3.04
N MET A 145 5.54 14.26 1.91
CA MET A 145 5.83 12.82 1.87
C MET A 145 7.33 12.56 1.89
N ILE A 146 7.74 11.51 2.59
CA ILE A 146 9.10 10.97 2.55
C ILE A 146 9.11 9.69 1.68
N TYR A 147 10.28 9.28 1.21
CA TYR A 147 10.42 8.10 0.35
C TYR A 147 9.61 8.16 -0.96
N GLN A 148 9.57 9.36 -1.58
CA GLN A 148 9.12 9.56 -2.95
C GLN A 148 10.14 8.95 -3.95
N ASN A 149 11.41 8.95 -3.57
CA ASN A 149 12.48 8.30 -4.33
C ASN A 149 12.45 6.80 -4.08
N ILE A 150 12.00 6.03 -5.08
CA ILE A 150 11.88 4.58 -4.97
C ILE A 150 13.23 3.86 -4.80
N ASN A 151 14.33 4.45 -5.30
CA ASN A 151 15.68 3.89 -5.12
C ASN A 151 16.12 4.01 -3.65
N ASP A 152 15.91 5.18 -3.02
CA ASP A 152 16.27 5.40 -1.61
C ASP A 152 15.45 4.47 -0.69
N LEU A 153 14.15 4.29 -1.00
CA LEU A 153 13.32 3.33 -0.27
C LEU A 153 13.83 1.90 -0.45
N ASN A 154 14.11 1.49 -1.68
CA ASN A 154 14.64 0.16 -1.97
C ASN A 154 15.97 -0.10 -1.25
N GLU A 155 16.90 0.87 -1.25
CA GLU A 155 18.17 0.75 -0.53
C GLU A 155 17.96 0.52 0.97
N LEU A 156 17.05 1.28 1.58
CA LEU A 156 16.69 1.08 2.99
C LEU A 156 16.14 -0.34 3.21
N LEU A 157 15.14 -0.75 2.44
CA LEU A 157 14.45 -2.03 2.64
C LEU A 157 15.37 -3.22 2.43
N VAL A 158 16.24 -3.18 1.42
CA VAL A 158 17.27 -4.22 1.23
C VAL A 158 18.22 -4.28 2.45
N SER A 159 18.60 -3.13 3.01
CA SER A 159 19.47 -3.09 4.21
C SER A 159 18.81 -3.66 5.46
N LEU A 160 17.49 -3.67 5.52
CA LEU A 160 16.67 -4.17 6.63
C LEU A 160 16.10 -5.58 6.39
N ASP A 161 16.36 -6.20 5.23
CA ASP A 161 15.75 -7.45 4.77
C ASP A 161 14.21 -7.37 4.74
N MET A 162 13.69 -6.22 4.31
CA MET A 162 12.25 -5.93 4.21
C MET A 162 11.80 -5.80 2.77
N SER A 163 10.49 -5.78 2.58
CA SER A 163 9.83 -5.76 1.26
C SER A 163 9.16 -4.41 0.97
N MET A 164 9.01 -4.13 -0.34
CA MET A 164 8.36 -2.94 -0.86
C MET A 164 6.94 -3.24 -1.34
N THR A 165 6.00 -2.34 -1.04
CA THR A 165 4.84 -2.12 -1.89
C THR A 165 5.23 -1.10 -2.94
N LEU A 166 5.21 -1.48 -4.22
CA LEU A 166 5.31 -0.50 -5.30
C LEU A 166 3.90 0.03 -5.60
N ASP A 167 3.66 1.29 -5.27
CA ASP A 167 2.56 2.02 -5.87
C ASP A 167 3.02 2.62 -7.19
N ILE A 168 2.40 2.13 -8.29
CA ILE A 168 2.75 2.50 -9.66
C ILE A 168 2.37 3.95 -9.95
N GLY A 169 1.23 4.39 -9.44
CA GLY A 169 0.77 5.76 -9.63
C GLY A 169 1.62 6.77 -8.88
N HIS A 170 1.98 6.48 -7.63
CA HIS A 170 2.91 7.30 -6.85
C HIS A 170 4.28 7.44 -7.55
N ALA A 171 4.80 6.32 -8.09
CA ALA A 171 6.06 6.34 -8.82
C ALA A 171 5.98 7.20 -10.10
N ASN A 172 4.86 7.10 -10.86
CA ASN A 172 4.63 7.97 -12.02
C ASN A 172 4.52 9.45 -11.63
N HIS A 173 3.80 9.76 -10.54
CA HIS A 173 3.72 11.13 -10.01
C HIS A 173 5.08 11.65 -9.54
N ALA A 174 5.97 10.78 -9.06
CA ALA A 174 7.35 11.12 -8.72
C ALA A 174 8.30 11.21 -9.94
N GLY A 175 7.78 10.95 -11.14
CA GLY A 175 8.49 11.13 -12.41
C GLY A 175 9.30 9.92 -12.88
N TYR A 176 9.06 8.74 -12.29
CA TYR A 176 9.71 7.49 -12.72
C TYR A 176 9.07 6.93 -13.97
N GLY A 177 9.91 6.49 -14.90
CA GLY A 177 9.48 5.75 -16.09
C GLY A 177 9.34 4.24 -15.81
N PRO A 178 8.67 3.50 -16.72
CA PRO A 178 8.37 2.08 -16.51
C PRO A 178 9.63 1.20 -16.37
N ASP A 179 10.76 1.58 -16.98
CA ASP A 179 12.03 0.85 -16.87
C ASP A 179 12.70 0.98 -15.49
N GLU A 180 12.23 1.93 -14.67
CA GLU A 180 12.79 2.26 -13.36
C GLU A 180 11.99 1.64 -12.20
N MET A 181 10.82 1.03 -12.49
CA MET A 181 9.86 0.58 -11.50
C MET A 181 9.98 -0.92 -11.15
N TYR A 182 11.19 -1.51 -11.22
CA TYR A 182 11.40 -2.90 -10.85
C TYR A 182 12.53 -3.06 -9.83
N PHE A 183 12.22 -3.75 -8.73
CA PHE A 183 13.17 -4.19 -7.70
C PHE A 183 12.79 -5.58 -7.18
N ASP A 184 13.76 -6.39 -6.81
CA ASP A 184 13.54 -7.72 -6.21
C ASP A 184 12.84 -7.67 -4.84
N SER A 185 12.90 -6.51 -4.18
CA SER A 185 12.23 -6.26 -2.90
C SER A 185 10.71 -6.07 -3.02
N ILE A 186 10.18 -5.87 -4.23
CA ILE A 186 8.73 -5.68 -4.45
C ILE A 186 8.00 -7.00 -4.19
N LYS A 187 7.05 -6.99 -3.24
CA LYS A 187 6.20 -8.13 -2.89
C LYS A 187 4.72 -7.81 -2.93
N HIS A 188 4.36 -6.55 -3.08
CA HIS A 188 2.99 -6.06 -3.18
C HIS A 188 2.91 -4.90 -4.17
N ILE A 189 1.79 -4.77 -4.88
CA ILE A 189 1.60 -3.71 -5.88
C ILE A 189 0.28 -3.00 -5.60
N HIS A 190 0.34 -1.66 -5.53
CA HIS A 190 -0.83 -0.81 -5.72
C HIS A 190 -0.88 -0.34 -7.17
N ALA A 191 -2.04 -0.49 -7.78
CA ALA A 191 -2.24 -0.19 -9.20
C ALA A 191 -3.40 0.78 -9.38
N HIS A 192 -3.07 2.00 -9.75
CA HIS A 192 -3.97 3.02 -10.27
C HIS A 192 -3.27 3.79 -11.39
N ASP A 193 -4.00 4.60 -12.13
CA ASP A 193 -3.44 5.43 -13.18
C ASP A 193 -3.50 6.92 -12.80
N ASN A 194 -2.66 7.73 -13.40
CA ASN A 194 -2.67 9.19 -13.32
C ASN A 194 -1.92 9.78 -14.53
N ASN A 195 -1.82 11.11 -14.60
CA ASN A 195 -1.12 11.82 -15.68
C ASN A 195 0.27 12.35 -15.28
N GLY A 196 0.77 11.98 -14.10
CA GLY A 196 2.06 12.41 -13.56
C GLY A 196 2.03 13.82 -12.94
N ASP A 197 0.88 14.47 -12.90
CA ASP A 197 0.68 15.82 -12.36
C ASP A 197 -0.04 15.85 -11.00
N ASP A 198 -0.70 14.76 -10.64
CA ASP A 198 -1.39 14.59 -9.36
C ASP A 198 -1.57 13.09 -9.07
N ASP A 199 -1.75 12.78 -7.80
CA ASP A 199 -2.08 11.42 -7.33
C ASP A 199 -3.59 11.17 -7.42
N SER A 200 -4.09 11.07 -8.65
CA SER A 200 -5.53 11.14 -8.95
C SER A 200 -6.29 9.83 -8.86
N HIS A 201 -5.61 8.68 -8.66
CA HIS A 201 -6.20 7.35 -8.57
C HIS A 201 -7.24 7.06 -9.68
N LEU A 202 -6.87 7.36 -10.94
CA LEU A 202 -7.72 7.06 -12.11
C LEU A 202 -7.82 5.55 -12.34
N PRO A 203 -8.91 5.09 -12.99
CA PRO A 203 -8.99 3.73 -13.49
C PRO A 203 -7.79 3.38 -14.39
N LEU A 204 -7.33 2.13 -14.34
CA LEU A 204 -6.23 1.65 -15.18
C LEU A 204 -6.54 1.85 -16.67
N GLY A 205 -5.61 2.50 -17.38
CA GLY A 205 -5.72 2.84 -18.80
C GLY A 205 -6.43 4.18 -19.08
N GLU A 206 -6.82 4.94 -18.06
CA GLU A 206 -7.41 6.29 -18.23
C GLU A 206 -6.37 7.42 -17.99
N GLY A 207 -5.14 7.11 -17.57
CA GLY A 207 -4.01 8.03 -17.43
C GLY A 207 -2.95 7.85 -18.51
N ASN A 208 -1.70 8.17 -18.17
CA ASN A 208 -0.57 8.11 -19.11
C ASN A 208 0.50 7.06 -18.74
N ILE A 209 0.24 6.22 -17.74
CA ILE A 209 1.20 5.20 -17.31
C ILE A 209 1.28 4.06 -18.33
N ASP A 210 2.48 3.67 -18.73
CA ASP A 210 2.68 2.44 -19.52
C ASP A 210 2.59 1.19 -18.63
N LEU A 211 1.37 0.96 -18.12
CA LEU A 211 1.04 -0.18 -17.27
C LEU A 211 1.45 -1.52 -17.91
N LYS A 212 1.33 -1.60 -19.23
CA LYS A 212 1.65 -2.83 -19.94
C LYS A 212 3.13 -3.17 -19.87
N HIS A 213 3.99 -2.18 -19.99
CA HIS A 213 5.42 -2.36 -19.84
C HIS A 213 5.78 -2.78 -18.41
N ILE A 214 5.24 -2.06 -17.41
CA ILE A 214 5.52 -2.32 -16.00
C ILE A 214 5.10 -3.74 -15.61
N ILE A 215 3.85 -4.12 -15.89
CA ILE A 215 3.31 -5.43 -15.52
C ILE A 215 4.07 -6.56 -16.24
N ASN A 216 4.36 -6.39 -17.55
CA ASN A 216 5.16 -7.38 -18.28
C ASN A 216 6.57 -7.53 -17.70
N THR A 217 7.18 -6.44 -17.23
CA THR A 217 8.50 -6.49 -16.58
C THR A 217 8.42 -7.25 -15.25
N LEU A 218 7.42 -7.00 -14.43
CA LEU A 218 7.18 -7.73 -13.17
C LEU A 218 6.98 -9.23 -13.43
N GLU A 219 6.09 -9.59 -14.34
CA GLU A 219 5.79 -10.99 -14.70
C GLU A 219 7.02 -11.71 -15.31
N ALA A 220 7.81 -11.02 -16.16
CA ALA A 220 9.04 -11.57 -16.72
C ALA A 220 10.12 -11.85 -15.67
N ASN A 221 10.07 -11.16 -14.53
CA ASN A 221 10.93 -11.38 -13.37
C ASN A 221 10.29 -12.27 -12.29
N ASN A 222 9.23 -13.02 -12.66
CA ASN A 222 8.53 -13.96 -11.79
C ASN A 222 7.92 -13.31 -10.53
N TYR A 223 7.39 -12.10 -10.64
CA TYR A 223 6.62 -11.51 -9.57
C TYR A 223 5.41 -12.41 -9.24
N ASP A 224 5.28 -12.79 -7.99
CA ASP A 224 4.25 -13.71 -7.50
C ASP A 224 3.33 -13.08 -6.44
N GLY A 225 3.48 -11.78 -6.20
CA GLY A 225 2.65 -11.00 -5.29
C GLY A 225 1.28 -10.64 -5.85
N ILE A 226 0.58 -9.76 -5.14
CA ILE A 226 -0.77 -9.32 -5.45
C ILE A 226 -0.73 -7.95 -6.11
N TYR A 227 -1.56 -7.75 -7.14
CA TYR A 227 -1.88 -6.45 -7.72
C TYR A 227 -3.18 -5.96 -7.11
N ILE A 228 -3.15 -4.96 -6.26
CA ILE A 228 -4.33 -4.32 -5.68
C ILE A 228 -4.72 -3.11 -6.52
N ILE A 229 -5.93 -3.15 -7.06
CA ILE A 229 -6.55 -2.00 -7.71
C ILE A 229 -6.94 -1.00 -6.61
N GLU A 230 -6.29 0.17 -6.62
CA GLU A 230 -6.50 1.20 -5.63
C GLU A 230 -7.03 2.48 -6.27
N VAL A 231 -8.34 2.61 -6.33
CA VAL A 231 -9.06 3.69 -7.00
C VAL A 231 -10.17 4.25 -6.10
N ASN A 232 -10.77 5.38 -6.51
CA ASN A 232 -11.64 6.17 -5.65
C ASN A 232 -13.10 5.70 -5.54
N ASP A 233 -13.55 4.77 -6.39
CA ASP A 233 -14.94 4.29 -6.42
C ASP A 233 -15.09 2.90 -7.06
N ASN A 234 -16.24 2.28 -6.82
CA ASN A 234 -16.56 0.93 -7.28
C ASN A 234 -16.62 0.79 -8.81
N ASP A 235 -17.08 1.81 -9.53
CA ASP A 235 -17.12 1.78 -11.01
C ASP A 235 -15.69 1.79 -11.57
N SER A 236 -14.79 2.52 -10.92
CA SER A 236 -13.36 2.58 -11.24
C SER A 236 -12.67 1.24 -10.96
N ILE A 237 -13.02 0.52 -9.88
CA ILE A 237 -12.54 -0.87 -9.65
C ILE A 237 -12.94 -1.77 -10.81
N LYS A 238 -14.21 -1.73 -11.21
CA LYS A 238 -14.73 -2.57 -12.29
C LYS A 238 -14.00 -2.31 -13.61
N LYS A 239 -13.83 -1.03 -13.99
CA LYS A 239 -13.10 -0.64 -15.22
C LYS A 239 -11.64 -1.13 -15.18
N SER A 240 -10.96 -0.93 -14.05
CA SER A 240 -9.58 -1.35 -13.86
C SER A 240 -9.44 -2.87 -13.94
N TYR A 241 -10.34 -3.61 -13.35
CA TYR A 241 -10.35 -5.07 -13.44
C TYR A 241 -10.63 -5.56 -14.88
N GLU A 242 -11.55 -4.94 -15.60
CA GLU A 242 -11.79 -5.23 -17.02
C GLU A 242 -10.53 -4.90 -17.86
N TYR A 243 -9.84 -3.81 -17.56
CA TYR A 243 -8.57 -3.48 -18.21
C TYR A 243 -7.51 -4.57 -17.98
N MET A 244 -7.32 -5.03 -16.74
CA MET A 244 -6.37 -6.10 -16.41
C MET A 244 -6.70 -7.38 -17.18
N LYS A 245 -7.95 -7.83 -17.15
CA LYS A 245 -8.41 -9.06 -17.86
C LYS A 245 -8.25 -9.01 -19.38
N ASN A 246 -8.34 -7.84 -19.98
CA ASN A 246 -8.26 -7.68 -21.44
C ASN A 246 -6.82 -7.51 -21.95
N ASN A 247 -5.87 -7.20 -21.07
CA ASN A 247 -4.50 -6.89 -21.47
C ASN A 247 -3.45 -7.89 -20.96
N PHE A 248 -3.82 -8.68 -19.94
CA PHE A 248 -2.96 -9.68 -19.28
C PHE A 248 -3.72 -10.99 -19.03
#